data_d7633b28cd976afea3d82ca263df31fe
#
_entry.id   d7633b28cd976afea3d82ca263df31fe
#
_cell.length_a   1.000
_cell.length_b   1.000
_cell.length_c   1.000
_cell.angle_alpha   90.00
_cell.angle_beta   90.00
_cell.angle_gamma   90.00
#
_symmetry.space_group_name_H-M   'P 1'
#
loop_
_entity.id
_entity.type
_entity.pdbx_description
1 polymer ?
#
loop_
_entity_poly.entity_id
_entity_poly.type
_entity_poly.pdbx_seq_one_letter_code
_entity_poly.pdbx_strand_id
1 'polypeptide(L)'
;IVPYKNVVEKLKYYHNNGAKIILFTSRNMNSYNGNIGLINKNTAKILLNWLEKWEIPYDEIIYGKPWPGHKGFYVDDRSVRPDEFLKYSVEELNEICNKSKEASK
;
A
#
# COMPACT_ATOMS: atom_id res chain seq x y z
N ILE A 1 -3.38 11.88 11.37
CA ILE A 1 -2.29 11.44 10.48
C ILE A 1 -2.52 12.03 9.10
N VAL A 2 -1.48 12.60 8.53
CA VAL A 2 -1.51 13.21 7.19
C VAL A 2 -0.83 12.23 6.21
N PRO A 3 -1.43 11.95 5.05
CA PRO A 3 -0.80 11.07 4.07
C PRO A 3 0.41 11.76 3.41
N TYR A 4 1.27 10.96 2.80
CA TYR A 4 2.35 11.50 1.97
C TYR A 4 1.76 12.12 0.70
N LYS A 5 1.76 13.45 0.63
CA LYS A 5 1.11 14.21 -0.44
C LYS A 5 1.55 13.76 -1.84
N ASN A 6 2.84 13.60 -2.04
CA ASN A 6 3.37 13.23 -3.36
C ASN A 6 2.96 11.82 -3.76
N VAL A 7 2.87 10.89 -2.81
CA VAL A 7 2.39 9.53 -3.06
C VAL A 7 0.92 9.57 -3.49
N VAL A 8 0.09 10.34 -2.79
CA VAL A 8 -1.33 10.50 -3.13
C VAL A 8 -1.50 11.08 -4.55
N GLU A 9 -0.74 12.12 -4.89
CA GLU A 9 -0.80 12.73 -6.22
C GLU A 9 -0.41 11.73 -7.32
N LYS A 10 0.60 10.90 -7.08
CA LYS A 10 1.02 9.90 -8.05
C LYS A 10 0.02 8.76 -8.16
N LEU A 11 -0.62 8.36 -7.06
CA LEU A 11 -1.73 7.39 -7.09
C LEU A 11 -2.90 7.91 -7.93
N LYS A 12 -3.25 9.20 -7.79
CA LYS A 12 -4.28 9.83 -8.61
C LYS A 12 -3.91 9.79 -10.09
N TYR A 13 -2.66 10.05 -10.42
CA TYR A 13 -2.16 9.96 -11.78
C TYR A 13 -2.34 8.54 -12.35
N TYR A 14 -1.92 7.53 -11.60
CA TYR A 14 -2.09 6.13 -12.03
C TYR A 14 -3.56 5.77 -12.19
N HIS A 15 -4.39 6.13 -11.23
CA HIS A 15 -5.82 5.85 -11.27
C HIS A 15 -6.49 6.52 -12.48
N ASN A 16 -6.16 7.77 -12.75
CA ASN A 16 -6.70 8.52 -13.89
C ASN A 16 -6.23 7.95 -15.23
N ASN A 17 -5.15 7.21 -15.25
CA ASN A 17 -4.62 6.54 -16.44
C ASN A 17 -4.98 5.05 -16.50
N GLY A 18 -6.01 4.64 -15.76
CA GLY A 18 -6.59 3.31 -15.87
C GLY A 18 -6.02 2.24 -14.95
N ALA A 19 -5.10 2.59 -14.06
CA ALA A 19 -4.57 1.62 -13.11
C ALA A 19 -5.62 1.28 -12.04
N LYS A 20 -5.71 0.01 -11.69
CA LYS A 20 -6.50 -0.45 -10.55
C LYS A 20 -5.66 -0.29 -9.28
N ILE A 21 -6.24 0.33 -8.26
CA ILE A 21 -5.57 0.54 -6.99
C ILE A 21 -6.21 -0.32 -5.91
N ILE A 22 -5.43 -1.21 -5.34
CA ILE A 22 -5.85 -2.07 -4.24
C ILE A 22 -5.02 -1.68 -3.02
N LEU A 23 -5.71 -1.23 -1.97
CA LEU A 23 -5.05 -0.94 -0.70
C LEU A 23 -4.97 -2.22 0.13
N PHE A 24 -3.78 -2.54 0.59
CA PHE A 24 -3.54 -3.69 1.45
C PHE A 24 -2.91 -3.18 2.73
N THR A 25 -3.65 -3.28 3.85
CA THR A 25 -3.28 -2.61 5.09
C THR A 25 -3.10 -3.55 6.26
N SER A 26 -2.06 -3.28 7.06
CA SER A 26 -1.82 -3.93 8.34
C SER A 26 -2.33 -3.08 9.53
N ARG A 27 -3.09 -2.03 9.26
CA ARG A 27 -3.58 -1.14 10.32
C ARG A 27 -4.32 -1.92 11.40
N ASN A 28 -3.96 -1.67 12.65
CA ASN A 28 -4.48 -2.33 13.85
C ASN A 28 -4.25 -3.85 13.93
N MET A 29 -3.39 -4.42 13.08
CA MET A 29 -3.02 -5.83 13.19
C MET A 29 -2.33 -6.13 14.52
N ASN A 30 -1.44 -5.24 14.96
CA ASN A 30 -0.80 -5.38 16.27
C ASN A 30 -1.80 -5.17 17.41
N SER A 31 -2.64 -4.13 17.32
CA SER A 31 -3.59 -3.77 18.38
C SER A 31 -4.61 -4.86 18.68
N TYR A 32 -5.04 -5.60 17.63
CA TYR A 32 -6.07 -6.64 17.76
C TYR A 32 -5.52 -8.05 17.53
N ASN A 33 -4.21 -8.24 17.61
CA ASN A 33 -3.56 -9.55 17.43
C ASN A 33 -4.03 -10.28 16.16
N GLY A 34 -4.16 -9.54 15.07
CA GLY A 34 -4.56 -10.10 13.77
C GLY A 34 -6.03 -10.47 13.66
N ASN A 35 -6.87 -10.07 14.61
CA ASN A 35 -8.30 -10.38 14.58
C ASN A 35 -9.01 -9.52 13.54
N ILE A 36 -9.26 -10.08 12.35
CA ILE A 36 -9.87 -9.38 11.22
C ILE A 36 -11.28 -8.89 11.55
N GLY A 37 -12.05 -9.66 12.33
CA GLY A 37 -13.39 -9.24 12.74
C GLY A 37 -13.40 -7.95 13.56
N LEU A 38 -12.47 -7.83 14.50
CA LEU A 38 -12.32 -6.61 15.30
C LEU A 38 -11.80 -5.44 14.45
N ILE A 39 -10.90 -5.71 13.52
CA ILE A 39 -10.39 -4.69 12.60
C ILE A 39 -11.54 -4.16 11.73
N ASN A 40 -12.35 -5.04 11.16
CA ASN A 40 -13.50 -4.63 10.36
C ASN A 40 -14.49 -3.79 11.16
N LYS A 41 -14.75 -4.17 12.41
CA LYS A 41 -15.70 -3.44 13.26
C LYS A 41 -15.17 -2.07 13.67
N ASN A 42 -13.91 -1.99 14.10
CA ASN A 42 -13.38 -0.79 14.76
C ASN A 42 -12.52 0.11 13.85
N THR A 43 -11.89 -0.45 12.83
CA THR A 43 -10.91 0.27 12.00
C THR A 43 -11.48 0.71 10.67
N ALA A 44 -12.35 -0.09 10.06
CA ALA A 44 -12.80 0.15 8.69
C ALA A 44 -13.42 1.52 8.49
N LYS A 45 -14.35 1.94 9.35
CA LYS A 45 -15.02 3.23 9.23
C LYS A 45 -14.04 4.40 9.35
N ILE A 46 -13.12 4.32 10.29
CA ILE A 46 -12.10 5.37 10.49
C ILE A 46 -11.20 5.49 9.26
N LEU A 47 -10.78 4.36 8.71
CA LEU A 47 -9.94 4.33 7.52
C LEU A 47 -10.68 4.87 6.30
N LEU A 48 -11.93 4.46 6.09
CA LEU A 48 -12.73 4.95 4.95
C LEU A 48 -12.93 6.46 5.02
N ASN A 49 -13.25 6.99 6.21
CA ASN A 49 -13.40 8.43 6.41
C ASN A 49 -12.10 9.19 6.13
N TRP A 50 -10.97 8.63 6.52
CA TRP A 50 -9.64 9.22 6.28
C TRP A 50 -9.30 9.23 4.79
N LEU A 51 -9.56 8.14 4.08
CA LEU A 51 -9.34 8.04 2.64
C LEU A 51 -10.20 9.06 1.88
N GLU A 52 -11.46 9.22 2.27
CA GLU A 52 -12.37 10.20 1.68
C GLU A 52 -11.90 11.63 1.96
N LYS A 53 -11.52 11.92 3.19
CA LYS A 53 -11.02 13.24 3.58
C LYS A 53 -9.85 13.70 2.73
N TRP A 54 -8.92 12.81 2.44
CA TRP A 54 -7.70 13.11 1.70
C TRP A 54 -7.81 12.78 0.22
N GLU A 55 -9.00 12.38 -0.24
CA GLU A 55 -9.27 12.07 -1.64
C GLU A 55 -8.29 11.05 -2.23
N ILE A 56 -7.98 10.02 -1.44
CA ILE A 56 -7.08 8.94 -1.87
C ILE A 56 -7.87 7.97 -2.73
N PRO A 57 -7.48 7.75 -4.00
CA PRO A 57 -8.21 6.85 -4.88
C PRO A 57 -7.93 5.39 -4.52
N TYR A 58 -8.96 4.55 -4.59
CA TYR A 58 -8.81 3.11 -4.44
C TYR A 58 -10.01 2.40 -5.06
N ASP A 59 -9.79 1.18 -5.53
CA ASP A 59 -10.85 0.33 -6.08
C ASP A 59 -11.26 -0.76 -5.10
N GLU A 60 -10.32 -1.24 -4.30
CA GLU A 60 -10.54 -2.28 -3.29
C GLU A 60 -9.68 -2.03 -2.07
N ILE A 61 -10.14 -2.54 -0.93
CA ILE A 61 -9.37 -2.53 0.32
C ILE A 61 -9.30 -3.95 0.86
N ILE A 62 -8.08 -4.40 1.20
CA ILE A 62 -7.84 -5.67 1.86
C ILE A 62 -7.23 -5.40 3.22
N TYR A 63 -7.92 -5.82 4.28
CA TYR A 63 -7.42 -5.77 5.64
C TYR A 63 -6.64 -7.05 5.95
N GLY A 64 -5.85 -7.00 7.03
CA GLY A 64 -5.19 -8.21 7.50
C GLY A 64 -3.82 -8.46 6.90
N LYS A 65 -3.18 -7.44 6.31
CA LYS A 65 -1.78 -7.57 5.92
C LYS A 65 -0.95 -7.87 7.16
N PRO A 66 -0.14 -8.95 7.16
CA PRO A 66 0.67 -9.29 8.32
C PRO A 66 1.56 -8.12 8.74
N TRP A 67 1.52 -7.80 10.04
CA TRP A 67 2.39 -6.77 10.58
C TRP A 67 3.76 -7.37 10.90
N PRO A 68 4.86 -6.85 10.31
CA PRO A 68 6.18 -7.46 10.47
C PRO A 68 6.88 -7.11 11.79
N GLY A 69 6.26 -6.30 12.64
CA GLY A 69 6.92 -5.77 13.83
C GLY A 69 7.88 -4.64 13.47
N HIS A 70 8.66 -4.21 14.45
CA HIS A 70 9.58 -3.08 14.27
C HIS A 70 10.89 -3.47 13.58
N LYS A 71 11.22 -4.76 13.55
CA LYS A 71 12.48 -5.27 12.97
C LYS A 71 12.28 -6.18 11.76
N GLY A 72 11.05 -6.64 11.55
CA GLY A 72 10.72 -7.50 10.41
C GLY A 72 10.54 -6.70 9.13
N PHE A 73 10.49 -7.40 8.01
CA PHE A 73 10.27 -6.80 6.70
C PHE A 73 9.67 -7.82 5.75
N TYR A 74 9.16 -7.32 4.60
CA TYR A 74 8.62 -8.19 3.56
C TYR A 74 9.70 -8.47 2.51
N VAL A 75 9.71 -9.69 1.99
CA VAL A 75 10.57 -10.08 0.86
C VAL A 75 9.65 -10.40 -0.31
N ASP A 76 9.70 -9.60 -1.36
CA ASP A 76 8.81 -9.71 -2.50
C ASP A 76 9.51 -9.13 -3.74
N ASP A 77 9.49 -9.85 -4.86
CA ASP A 77 10.11 -9.43 -6.10
C ASP A 77 9.26 -8.46 -6.92
N ARG A 78 8.02 -8.18 -6.49
CA ARG A 78 7.11 -7.25 -7.17
C ARG A 78 6.76 -6.03 -6.31
N SER A 79 7.56 -5.74 -5.30
CA SER A 79 7.35 -4.59 -4.44
C SER A 79 8.38 -3.51 -4.68
N VAL A 80 7.94 -2.27 -4.55
CA VAL A 80 8.82 -1.11 -4.59
C VAL A 80 8.59 -0.27 -3.33
N ARG A 81 9.61 0.48 -2.94
CA ARG A 81 9.51 1.36 -1.78
C ARG A 81 8.85 2.68 -2.20
N PRO A 82 8.26 3.43 -1.25
CA PRO A 82 7.61 4.71 -1.57
C PRO A 82 8.52 5.70 -2.30
N ASP A 83 9.79 5.78 -1.94
CA ASP A 83 10.76 6.66 -2.61
C ASP A 83 11.02 6.24 -4.05
N GLU A 84 11.13 4.95 -4.32
CA GLU A 84 11.25 4.41 -5.67
C GLU A 84 9.98 4.68 -6.48
N PHE A 85 8.80 4.49 -5.87
CA PHE A 85 7.53 4.77 -6.52
C PHE A 85 7.42 6.23 -6.97
N LEU A 86 7.93 7.16 -6.16
CA LEU A 86 7.93 8.58 -6.50
C LEU A 86 8.94 8.93 -7.60
N LYS A 87 10.10 8.26 -7.60
CA LYS A 87 11.22 8.61 -8.46
C LYS A 87 11.10 8.08 -9.89
N TYR A 88 10.54 6.88 -10.05
CA TYR A 88 10.62 6.15 -11.31
C TYR A 88 9.27 6.06 -12.02
N SER A 89 9.32 5.93 -13.35
CA SER A 89 8.13 5.67 -14.18
C SER A 89 7.65 4.21 -13.97
N VAL A 90 6.46 3.89 -14.47
CA VAL A 90 5.94 2.53 -14.39
C VAL A 90 6.84 1.56 -15.16
N GLU A 91 7.40 1.97 -16.29
CA GLU A 91 8.33 1.16 -17.08
C GLU A 91 9.60 0.88 -16.30
N GLU A 92 10.17 1.90 -15.68
CA GLU A 92 11.37 1.76 -14.84
C GLU A 92 11.12 0.90 -13.61
N LEU A 93 9.96 1.05 -12.96
CA LEU A 93 9.58 0.22 -11.82
C LEU A 93 9.46 -1.26 -12.20
N ASN A 94 8.88 -1.56 -13.36
CA ASN A 94 8.82 -2.92 -13.86
C ASN A 94 10.22 -3.49 -14.14
N GLU A 95 11.13 -2.69 -14.67
CA GLU A 95 12.52 -3.10 -14.88
C GLU A 95 13.22 -3.41 -13.55
N ILE A 96 13.03 -2.58 -12.54
CA ILE A 96 13.59 -2.79 -11.20
C ILE A 96 13.11 -4.14 -10.64
N CYS A 97 11.82 -4.42 -10.72
CA CYS A 97 11.25 -5.68 -10.24
C CYS A 97 11.80 -6.89 -11.02
N ASN A 98 11.92 -6.77 -12.34
CA ASN A 98 12.43 -7.86 -13.17
C ASN A 98 13.90 -8.12 -12.91
N LYS A 99 14.73 -7.10 -12.73
CA LYS A 99 16.15 -7.23 -12.37
C LYS A 99 16.32 -7.89 -11.02
N SER A 100 15.51 -7.54 -10.03
CA SER A 100 15.54 -8.16 -8.72
C SER A 100 15.26 -9.65 -8.82
N LYS A 101 14.25 -10.03 -9.59
CA LYS A 101 13.89 -11.44 -9.82
C LYS A 101 15.04 -12.21 -10.46
N GLU A 102 15.67 -11.66 -11.50
CA GLU A 102 16.80 -12.30 -12.17
C GLU A 102 18.02 -12.44 -11.26
N ALA A 103 18.32 -11.39 -10.48
CA ALA A 103 19.45 -11.41 -9.54
C ALA A 103 19.25 -12.42 -8.40
N SER A 104 18.01 -12.83 -8.13
CA SER A 104 17.67 -13.74 -7.04
C SER A 104 17.68 -15.23 -7.44
N LYS A 105 17.90 -15.52 -8.72
CA LYS A 105 17.98 -16.91 -9.23
C LYS A 105 19.39 -17.55 -8.98
#